data_9441ba5ad179d7ece8a15f5bfd3dc59c
#
_entry.id   9441ba5ad179d7ece8a15f5bfd3dc59c
#
_cell.length_a   1.000
_cell.length_b   1.000
_cell.length_c   1.000
_cell.angle_alpha   90.00
_cell.angle_beta   90.00
_cell.angle_gamma   90.00
#
_symmetry.space_group_name_H-M   'P 1'
#
loop_
_entity.id
_entity.type
_entity.pdbx_description
1 polymer ?
#
loop_
_entity_poly.entity_id
_entity_poly.type
_entity_poly.pdbx_seq_one_letter_code
_entity_poly.pdbx_strand_id
1 'polypeptide(L)'
;MRGRSHPLASARGTQAGLTLIELMVAMGLGLIVTVGVVAIFQSTSSSNRAQMQLARLQEEGRFAVTRMKHDLEKANGLYCSNSGGAARPAEASQLYLDGLRAPVVYSKYVQVDIFDVTTYFGTTSGSNTYPAEPTAPYSMPSYLFMRGYDCGITAASCKPVDPGKYSWGSSRIPDMGKAVNKRVIGTDVITVRYLDPDRGWAIGGSGTSITTEPSTGAVKSITLRPLPGEPPVTDYANGTVMLADCSGAQVFHMGRSGSELWFTGATFARPVLARSMSAPKLFNFGSSFHAVTYYVKVVDNGNGQTTGALVRRVDGGPKYMDWGGWRGTEEELVRGIERLDFRYGIQDAEGKVRYVTAEVVDAGKGISCPPGEPNPITTAGCLWRAVSSIEVNLVVSGQNPLYTLAPGELAYTYGIDGKTTPTAPSKHKIKPSDQGFPEPMLRREFTAVVAVRNFNP
;
A
#
# COMPACT_ATOMS: atom_id res chain seq x y z
N MET A 1 -72.88 -74.95 1.14
CA MET A 1 -72.73 -73.87 2.13
C MET A 1 -72.84 -72.53 1.39
N ARG A 2 -73.83 -71.72 1.70
CA ARG A 2 -74.23 -70.52 0.96
C ARG A 2 -73.39 -69.33 1.44
N GLY A 3 -72.59 -68.74 0.53
CA GLY A 3 -71.88 -67.46 0.77
C GLY A 3 -72.81 -66.27 0.50
N ARG A 4 -72.97 -65.43 1.50
CA ARG A 4 -73.71 -64.15 1.40
C ARG A 4 -72.78 -63.05 0.85
N SER A 5 -73.15 -62.48 -0.30
CA SER A 5 -72.59 -61.28 -0.84
C SER A 5 -73.33 -60.06 -0.20
N HIS A 6 -72.56 -59.19 0.43
CA HIS A 6 -73.04 -57.87 0.85
C HIS A 6 -72.83 -56.83 -0.29
N PRO A 7 -73.84 -56.04 -0.63
CA PRO A 7 -73.64 -54.92 -1.58
C PRO A 7 -73.02 -53.73 -0.87
N LEU A 8 -71.95 -53.24 -1.43
CA LEU A 8 -71.35 -51.96 -1.04
C LEU A 8 -72.23 -50.81 -1.52
N ALA A 9 -72.88 -50.13 -0.59
CA ALA A 9 -73.62 -48.91 -0.87
C ALA A 9 -72.69 -47.77 -1.30
N SER A 10 -72.74 -47.36 -2.54
CA SER A 10 -72.10 -46.20 -3.08
C SER A 10 -72.75 -44.93 -2.54
N ALA A 11 -72.12 -44.25 -1.58
CA ALA A 11 -72.54 -42.92 -1.14
C ALA A 11 -72.31 -41.94 -2.27
N ARG A 12 -73.34 -41.59 -3.02
CA ARG A 12 -73.29 -40.41 -3.93
C ARG A 12 -73.29 -39.17 -3.06
N GLY A 13 -72.07 -38.58 -2.86
CA GLY A 13 -71.94 -37.24 -2.32
C GLY A 13 -72.62 -36.25 -3.26
N THR A 14 -73.61 -35.54 -2.78
CA THR A 14 -74.20 -34.40 -3.47
C THR A 14 -73.13 -33.32 -3.63
N GLN A 15 -72.65 -33.07 -4.87
CA GLN A 15 -71.91 -31.91 -5.19
C GLN A 15 -72.73 -30.66 -5.01
N ALA A 16 -72.56 -29.96 -3.88
CA ALA A 16 -73.09 -28.63 -3.71
C ALA A 16 -72.29 -27.67 -4.62
N GLY A 17 -72.97 -27.06 -5.57
CA GLY A 17 -72.38 -26.06 -6.46
C GLY A 17 -71.97 -24.84 -5.63
N LEU A 18 -70.76 -24.38 -5.82
CA LEU A 18 -70.26 -23.13 -5.23
C LEU A 18 -71.08 -21.93 -5.68
N THR A 19 -71.51 -21.13 -4.75
CA THR A 19 -72.21 -19.87 -5.05
C THR A 19 -71.24 -18.84 -5.62
N LEU A 20 -71.68 -17.97 -6.50
CA LEU A 20 -70.88 -16.92 -7.10
C LEU A 20 -70.25 -16.02 -6.03
N ILE A 21 -70.92 -15.79 -4.92
CA ILE A 21 -70.44 -15.00 -3.79
C ILE A 21 -69.33 -15.71 -3.01
N GLU A 22 -69.37 -17.03 -2.82
CA GLU A 22 -68.33 -17.83 -2.21
C GLU A 22 -67.06 -17.78 -3.06
N LEU A 23 -67.22 -17.85 -4.38
CA LEU A 23 -66.05 -17.72 -5.29
C LEU A 23 -65.47 -16.34 -5.21
N MET A 24 -66.25 -15.26 -5.19
CA MET A 24 -65.73 -13.89 -5.06
C MET A 24 -65.02 -13.65 -3.73
N VAL A 25 -65.55 -14.16 -2.63
CA VAL A 25 -64.94 -14.06 -1.30
C VAL A 25 -63.63 -14.87 -1.25
N ALA A 26 -63.64 -16.08 -1.79
CA ALA A 26 -62.44 -16.93 -1.85
C ALA A 26 -61.32 -16.29 -2.69
N MET A 27 -61.65 -15.70 -3.85
CA MET A 27 -60.69 -14.96 -4.69
C MET A 27 -60.17 -13.72 -3.96
N GLY A 28 -61.02 -12.96 -3.26
CA GLY A 28 -60.62 -11.80 -2.47
C GLY A 28 -59.66 -12.16 -1.35
N LEU A 29 -60.00 -13.19 -0.58
CA LEU A 29 -59.09 -13.69 0.49
C LEU A 29 -57.79 -14.27 -0.06
N GLY A 30 -57.87 -15.03 -1.17
CA GLY A 30 -56.70 -15.57 -1.86
C GLY A 30 -55.75 -14.47 -2.33
N LEU A 31 -56.29 -13.37 -2.84
CA LEU A 31 -55.52 -12.23 -3.30
C LEU A 31 -54.78 -11.52 -2.13
N ILE A 32 -55.49 -11.34 -0.99
CA ILE A 32 -54.89 -10.77 0.23
C ILE A 32 -53.74 -11.65 0.73
N VAL A 33 -53.95 -12.96 0.79
CA VAL A 33 -52.89 -13.91 1.22
C VAL A 33 -51.69 -13.87 0.26
N THR A 34 -51.98 -13.85 -1.05
CA THR A 34 -50.91 -13.79 -2.07
C THR A 34 -50.07 -12.52 -1.94
N VAL A 35 -50.70 -11.35 -1.74
CA VAL A 35 -49.99 -10.08 -1.51
C VAL A 35 -49.14 -10.18 -0.25
N GLY A 36 -49.64 -10.77 0.84
CA GLY A 36 -48.89 -10.99 2.07
C GLY A 36 -47.66 -11.89 1.86
N VAL A 37 -47.83 -12.99 1.13
CA VAL A 37 -46.71 -13.92 0.81
C VAL A 37 -45.66 -13.24 -0.06
N VAL A 38 -46.08 -12.48 -1.08
CA VAL A 38 -45.13 -11.73 -1.96
C VAL A 38 -44.37 -10.67 -1.14
N ALA A 39 -45.04 -9.95 -0.24
CA ALA A 39 -44.39 -8.97 0.62
C ALA A 39 -43.34 -9.61 1.54
N ILE A 40 -43.64 -10.75 2.16
CA ILE A 40 -42.68 -11.51 2.99
C ILE A 40 -41.52 -11.99 2.14
N PHE A 41 -41.75 -12.54 0.97
CA PHE A 41 -40.74 -13.03 0.07
C PHE A 41 -39.79 -11.89 -0.37
N GLN A 42 -40.31 -10.72 -0.74
CA GLN A 42 -39.53 -9.55 -1.10
C GLN A 42 -38.68 -9.06 0.08
N SER A 43 -39.25 -8.96 1.27
CA SER A 43 -38.56 -8.56 2.49
C SER A 43 -37.42 -9.53 2.83
N THR A 44 -37.69 -10.85 2.79
CA THR A 44 -36.68 -11.88 3.07
C THR A 44 -35.56 -11.86 2.01
N SER A 45 -35.92 -11.70 0.74
CA SER A 45 -34.93 -11.63 -0.36
C SER A 45 -34.02 -10.39 -0.24
N SER A 46 -34.59 -9.23 0.10
CA SER A 46 -33.80 -8.01 0.29
C SER A 46 -32.86 -8.10 1.50
N SER A 47 -33.35 -8.64 2.62
CA SER A 47 -32.56 -8.90 3.82
C SER A 47 -31.40 -9.86 3.53
N ASN A 48 -31.65 -10.93 2.81
CA ASN A 48 -30.64 -11.91 2.42
C ASN A 48 -29.53 -11.28 1.54
N ARG A 49 -29.92 -10.44 0.57
CA ARG A 49 -28.96 -9.70 -0.26
C ARG A 49 -28.11 -8.74 0.56
N ALA A 50 -28.71 -8.01 1.49
CA ALA A 50 -27.99 -7.10 2.38
C ALA A 50 -26.98 -7.85 3.28
N GLN A 51 -27.38 -8.99 3.84
CA GLN A 51 -26.50 -9.84 4.66
C GLN A 51 -25.33 -10.42 3.87
N MET A 52 -25.57 -10.92 2.66
CA MET A 52 -24.50 -11.41 1.77
C MET A 52 -23.52 -10.31 1.41
N GLN A 53 -24.00 -9.10 1.12
CA GLN A 53 -23.10 -7.97 0.84
C GLN A 53 -22.31 -7.55 2.08
N LEU A 54 -22.93 -7.56 3.26
CA LEU A 54 -22.22 -7.24 4.50
C LEU A 54 -21.12 -8.26 4.81
N ALA A 55 -21.38 -9.55 4.63
CA ALA A 55 -20.38 -10.61 4.80
C ALA A 55 -19.21 -10.42 3.84
N ARG A 56 -19.49 -10.14 2.57
CA ARG A 56 -18.48 -9.86 1.55
C ARG A 56 -17.66 -8.62 1.87
N LEU A 57 -18.30 -7.52 2.30
CA LEU A 57 -17.60 -6.31 2.74
C LEU A 57 -16.61 -6.60 3.87
N GLN A 58 -17.02 -7.42 4.85
CA GLN A 58 -16.14 -7.79 5.96
C GLN A 58 -14.93 -8.61 5.50
N GLU A 59 -15.14 -9.55 4.58
CA GLU A 59 -14.06 -10.36 4.01
C GLU A 59 -13.10 -9.50 3.18
N GLU A 60 -13.62 -8.69 2.27
CA GLU A 60 -12.83 -7.81 1.40
C GLU A 60 -12.04 -6.76 2.20
N GLY A 61 -12.65 -6.15 3.21
CA GLY A 61 -11.97 -5.19 4.08
C GLY A 61 -10.85 -5.82 4.91
N ARG A 62 -11.08 -7.00 5.48
CA ARG A 62 -10.05 -7.75 6.22
C ARG A 62 -8.90 -8.21 5.31
N PHE A 63 -9.22 -8.68 4.11
CA PHE A 63 -8.21 -9.08 3.13
C PHE A 63 -7.35 -7.89 2.72
N ALA A 64 -7.96 -6.73 2.38
CA ALA A 64 -7.26 -5.51 2.02
C ALA A 64 -6.26 -5.09 3.09
N VAL A 65 -6.72 -5.01 4.35
CA VAL A 65 -5.87 -4.63 5.49
C VAL A 65 -4.74 -5.64 5.70
N THR A 66 -5.04 -6.94 5.67
CA THR A 66 -4.04 -8.00 5.90
C THR A 66 -2.97 -7.99 4.80
N ARG A 67 -3.38 -7.75 3.56
CA ARG A 67 -2.44 -7.69 2.43
C ARG A 67 -1.53 -6.48 2.51
N MET A 68 -2.07 -5.30 2.82
CA MET A 68 -1.27 -4.10 3.05
C MET A 68 -0.32 -4.27 4.24
N LYS A 69 -0.80 -4.81 5.35
CA LYS A 69 0.01 -5.06 6.55
C LYS A 69 1.30 -5.82 6.22
N HIS A 70 1.23 -6.85 5.39
CA HIS A 70 2.39 -7.68 5.03
C HIS A 70 3.54 -6.87 4.39
N ASP A 71 3.23 -5.90 3.53
CA ASP A 71 4.25 -5.05 2.91
C ASP A 71 4.64 -3.87 3.83
N LEU A 72 3.68 -3.27 4.53
CA LEU A 72 3.94 -2.13 5.41
C LEU A 72 4.83 -2.51 6.61
N GLU A 73 4.71 -3.71 7.14
CA GLU A 73 5.60 -4.22 8.19
C GLU A 73 7.07 -4.30 7.76
N LYS A 74 7.33 -4.44 6.45
CA LYS A 74 8.68 -4.51 5.88
C LYS A 74 9.28 -3.14 5.57
N ALA A 75 8.51 -2.08 5.65
CA ALA A 75 8.96 -0.73 5.35
C ALA A 75 10.29 -0.42 6.06
N ASN A 76 11.16 0.33 5.41
CA ASN A 76 12.48 0.71 5.90
C ASN A 76 13.45 -0.46 6.14
N GLY A 77 13.10 -1.68 5.71
CA GLY A 77 13.92 -2.88 5.90
C GLY A 77 15.14 -2.89 5.00
N LEU A 78 16.31 -2.85 5.61
CA LEU A 78 17.62 -3.09 4.98
C LEU A 78 18.26 -4.31 5.63
N TYR A 79 19.24 -4.90 4.94
CA TYR A 79 19.95 -6.06 5.47
C TYR A 79 20.68 -5.72 6.77
N CYS A 80 20.36 -6.46 7.85
CA CYS A 80 20.96 -6.37 9.18
C CYS A 80 20.91 -4.98 9.85
N SER A 81 20.64 -3.93 9.11
CA SER A 81 20.44 -2.57 9.58
C SER A 81 19.09 -2.04 9.09
N ASN A 82 18.56 -1.07 9.77
CA ASN A 82 17.37 -0.37 9.34
C ASN A 82 17.63 1.14 9.24
N SER A 83 16.72 1.85 8.61
CA SER A 83 16.81 3.31 8.46
C SER A 83 15.98 4.07 9.50
N GLY A 84 15.37 3.35 10.44
CA GLY A 84 14.54 3.95 11.48
C GLY A 84 15.33 4.76 12.50
N GLY A 85 14.65 5.49 13.33
CA GLY A 85 15.22 6.28 14.41
C GLY A 85 14.15 7.05 15.14
N ALA A 86 14.34 7.32 16.42
CA ALA A 86 13.45 8.19 17.19
C ALA A 86 13.64 9.65 16.75
N ALA A 87 12.53 10.35 16.47
CA ALA A 87 12.55 11.79 16.27
C ALA A 87 12.76 12.50 17.61
N ARG A 88 13.35 13.70 17.60
CA ARG A 88 13.65 14.43 18.83
C ARG A 88 13.02 15.80 18.92
N PRO A 89 12.77 16.31 20.15
CA PRO A 89 12.61 17.73 20.37
C PRO A 89 13.88 18.50 19.99
N ALA A 90 13.70 19.73 19.50
CA ALA A 90 14.79 20.56 18.97
C ALA A 90 15.90 20.92 19.97
N GLU A 91 15.69 20.66 21.27
CA GLU A 91 16.55 21.13 22.37
C GLU A 91 17.38 20.04 23.04
N ALA A 92 17.55 18.88 22.45
CA ALA A 92 18.14 17.76 23.18
C ALA A 92 19.67 17.79 23.20
N SER A 93 20.20 17.96 24.37
CA SER A 93 21.59 17.61 24.73
C SER A 93 21.77 16.09 25.00
N GLN A 94 20.84 15.25 24.58
CA GLN A 94 20.85 13.82 24.91
C GLN A 94 21.66 13.01 23.92
N LEU A 95 22.48 12.10 24.46
CA LEU A 95 23.16 11.07 23.69
C LEU A 95 22.14 10.10 23.09
N TYR A 96 22.22 9.89 21.81
CA TYR A 96 21.47 8.88 21.12
C TYR A 96 22.25 7.60 21.01
N LEU A 97 21.59 6.49 21.22
CA LEU A 97 22.03 5.21 20.71
C LEU A 97 21.88 5.27 19.18
N ASP A 98 22.95 5.69 18.56
CA ASP A 98 23.01 5.98 17.12
C ASP A 98 23.22 4.67 16.35
N GLY A 99 22.22 3.76 16.45
CA GLY A 99 22.29 2.47 15.78
C GLY A 99 21.95 2.52 14.29
N LEU A 100 21.44 3.65 13.79
CA LEU A 100 20.77 3.69 12.51
C LEU A 100 21.39 4.70 11.58
N ARG A 101 22.42 4.25 10.88
CA ARG A 101 23.04 5.05 9.83
C ARG A 101 22.31 4.83 8.52
N ALA A 102 21.86 5.92 7.90
CA ALA A 102 21.41 5.87 6.52
C ALA A 102 22.53 5.33 5.63
N PRO A 103 22.23 4.53 4.60
CA PRO A 103 23.23 4.10 3.63
C PRO A 103 23.95 5.28 3.01
N VAL A 104 25.27 5.18 2.85
CA VAL A 104 26.05 6.18 2.11
C VAL A 104 25.95 5.87 0.63
N VAL A 105 25.48 6.84 -0.14
CA VAL A 105 25.26 6.71 -1.57
C VAL A 105 26.43 7.30 -2.34
N TYR A 106 27.05 6.48 -3.15
CA TYR A 106 28.09 6.83 -4.11
C TYR A 106 27.58 6.78 -5.55
N SER A 107 26.39 6.23 -5.78
CA SER A 107 25.75 6.13 -7.11
C SER A 107 25.10 7.45 -7.51
N LYS A 108 25.26 7.83 -8.79
CA LYS A 108 24.55 8.96 -9.41
C LYS A 108 23.08 8.62 -9.76
N TYR A 109 22.73 7.34 -9.81
CA TYR A 109 21.43 6.89 -10.33
C TYR A 109 20.56 6.18 -9.27
N VAL A 110 20.84 6.36 -7.97
CA VAL A 110 20.11 5.62 -6.93
C VAL A 110 18.60 5.83 -7.03
N GLN A 111 18.16 7.04 -7.31
CA GLN A 111 16.73 7.35 -7.41
C GLN A 111 16.06 6.60 -8.55
N VAL A 112 16.74 6.45 -9.66
CA VAL A 112 16.29 5.67 -10.81
C VAL A 112 16.29 4.20 -10.47
N ASP A 113 17.36 3.70 -9.88
CA ASP A 113 17.60 2.28 -9.61
C ASP A 113 16.75 1.74 -8.46
N ILE A 114 16.19 2.60 -7.59
CA ILE A 114 15.18 2.20 -6.58
C ILE A 114 13.75 2.23 -7.11
N PHE A 115 13.58 2.47 -8.40
CA PHE A 115 12.26 2.50 -9.05
C PHE A 115 11.29 3.51 -8.43
N ASP A 116 11.79 4.71 -8.14
CA ASP A 116 10.92 5.75 -7.58
C ASP A 116 10.05 6.38 -8.66
N VAL A 117 8.79 6.00 -8.67
CA VAL A 117 7.78 6.55 -9.60
C VAL A 117 6.97 7.69 -8.98
N THR A 118 7.27 8.07 -7.76
CA THR A 118 6.47 9.03 -6.99
C THR A 118 7.22 10.26 -6.52
N THR A 119 8.56 10.22 -6.44
CA THR A 119 9.37 11.28 -5.81
C THR A 119 10.67 11.52 -6.57
N TYR A 120 11.03 12.78 -6.76
CA TYR A 120 12.27 13.17 -7.42
C TYR A 120 13.07 14.21 -6.62
N PHE A 121 14.41 14.15 -6.74
CA PHE A 121 15.26 15.26 -6.37
C PHE A 121 14.84 16.55 -7.09
N GLY A 122 14.95 17.67 -6.41
CA GLY A 122 14.56 18.98 -6.95
C GLY A 122 13.07 19.21 -7.13
N THR A 123 12.20 18.26 -6.75
CA THR A 123 10.75 18.43 -6.81
C THR A 123 10.31 19.52 -5.85
N THR A 124 9.51 20.47 -6.35
CA THR A 124 8.86 21.50 -5.54
C THR A 124 7.36 21.31 -5.51
N SER A 125 6.76 21.35 -4.33
CA SER A 125 5.32 21.34 -4.13
C SER A 125 4.93 22.31 -3.02
N GLY A 126 4.27 23.39 -3.38
CA GLY A 126 3.98 24.47 -2.46
C GLY A 126 5.25 25.08 -1.90
N SER A 127 5.38 25.10 -0.58
CA SER A 127 6.59 25.58 0.13
C SER A 127 7.66 24.50 0.34
N ASN A 128 7.38 23.24 0.00
CA ASN A 128 8.32 22.13 0.17
C ASN A 128 9.11 21.90 -1.12
N THR A 129 10.41 22.13 -1.05
CA THR A 129 11.35 21.81 -2.15
C THR A 129 12.29 20.72 -1.68
N TYR A 130 12.31 19.61 -2.42
CA TYR A 130 13.26 18.55 -2.15
C TYR A 130 14.65 18.97 -2.62
N PRO A 131 15.71 18.47 -1.94
CA PRO A 131 17.06 18.80 -2.34
C PRO A 131 17.31 18.50 -3.81
N ALA A 132 18.16 19.30 -4.45
CA ALA A 132 18.69 19.01 -5.77
C ALA A 132 19.46 17.67 -5.74
N GLU A 133 19.58 17.02 -6.90
CA GLU A 133 20.37 15.80 -7.01
C GLU A 133 21.80 16.05 -6.55
N PRO A 134 22.32 15.25 -5.60
CA PRO A 134 23.68 15.43 -5.09
C PRO A 134 24.73 15.17 -6.17
N THR A 135 25.84 15.92 -6.09
CA THR A 135 26.99 15.79 -7.01
C THR A 135 28.20 15.11 -6.36
N ALA A 136 28.08 14.71 -5.10
CA ALA A 136 29.11 14.04 -4.30
C ALA A 136 28.45 12.94 -3.44
N PRO A 137 29.20 12.01 -2.83
CA PRO A 137 28.65 11.01 -1.93
C PRO A 137 27.80 11.62 -0.83
N TYR A 138 26.65 11.02 -0.55
CA TYR A 138 25.65 11.53 0.39
C TYR A 138 24.95 10.39 1.15
N SER A 139 24.32 10.70 2.26
CA SER A 139 23.45 9.74 2.93
C SER A 139 22.11 9.65 2.22
N MET A 140 21.58 8.43 2.12
CA MET A 140 20.31 8.16 1.45
C MET A 140 19.17 8.87 2.17
N PRO A 141 18.41 9.75 1.50
CA PRO A 141 17.32 10.50 2.13
C PRO A 141 16.21 9.60 2.65
N SER A 142 15.63 9.95 3.79
CA SER A 142 14.58 9.17 4.45
C SER A 142 13.34 8.95 3.58
N TYR A 143 12.96 9.95 2.78
CA TYR A 143 11.80 9.84 1.88
C TYR A 143 12.00 8.83 0.73
N LEU A 144 13.23 8.34 0.50
CA LEU A 144 13.49 7.26 -0.45
C LEU A 144 13.24 5.87 0.13
N PHE A 145 13.03 5.73 1.44
CA PHE A 145 12.69 4.46 2.06
C PHE A 145 11.18 4.24 2.17
N MET A 146 10.48 5.27 2.57
CA MET A 146 9.02 5.26 2.67
C MET A 146 8.50 6.66 2.43
N ARG A 147 7.33 6.77 1.81
CA ARG A 147 6.66 8.04 1.63
C ARG A 147 5.16 7.87 1.45
N GLY A 148 4.40 8.70 2.14
CA GLY A 148 2.97 8.82 1.98
C GLY A 148 2.55 10.12 1.32
N TYR A 149 1.32 10.12 0.81
CA TYR A 149 0.72 11.26 0.13
C TYR A 149 -0.73 11.39 0.57
N ASP A 150 -1.07 12.46 1.28
CA ASP A 150 -2.45 12.78 1.66
C ASP A 150 -3.12 13.51 0.51
N CYS A 151 -4.18 12.96 -0.06
CA CYS A 151 -4.84 13.51 -1.24
C CYS A 151 -6.29 13.89 -0.96
N GLY A 152 -6.65 15.16 -1.22
CA GLY A 152 -8.02 15.64 -1.18
C GLY A 152 -8.76 15.45 -2.50
N ILE A 153 -9.70 16.37 -2.78
CA ILE A 153 -10.58 16.27 -3.96
C ILE A 153 -9.94 16.69 -5.28
N THR A 154 -8.75 17.28 -5.25
CA THR A 154 -8.00 17.70 -6.44
C THR A 154 -6.55 17.25 -6.36
N ALA A 155 -5.89 17.04 -7.50
CA ALA A 155 -4.47 16.71 -7.56
C ALA A 155 -3.59 17.74 -6.84
N ALA A 156 -3.94 19.04 -6.92
CA ALA A 156 -3.23 20.11 -6.22
C ALA A 156 -3.35 20.03 -4.69
N SER A 157 -4.34 19.29 -4.18
CA SER A 157 -4.51 19.07 -2.75
C SER A 157 -3.69 17.91 -2.20
N CYS A 158 -3.01 17.13 -3.06
CA CYS A 158 -2.10 16.08 -2.59
C CYS A 158 -0.89 16.71 -1.89
N LYS A 159 -0.60 16.21 -0.70
CA LYS A 159 0.53 16.66 0.13
C LYS A 159 1.41 15.46 0.50
N PRO A 160 2.72 15.62 0.45
CA PRO A 160 3.49 16.83 0.11
C PRO A 160 3.46 17.21 -1.37
N VAL A 161 3.21 16.26 -2.27
CA VAL A 161 3.16 16.46 -3.73
C VAL A 161 2.17 15.47 -4.32
N ASP A 162 1.63 15.75 -5.52
CA ASP A 162 0.84 14.74 -6.27
C ASP A 162 1.75 13.61 -6.77
N PRO A 163 1.56 12.35 -6.31
CA PRO A 163 2.38 11.22 -6.72
C PRO A 163 2.20 10.84 -8.20
N GLY A 164 1.14 11.30 -8.85
CA GLY A 164 0.90 11.11 -10.29
C GLY A 164 1.61 12.11 -11.19
N LYS A 165 2.19 13.19 -10.63
CA LYS A 165 2.78 14.28 -11.40
C LYS A 165 4.08 13.89 -12.08
N TYR A 166 4.87 13.02 -11.47
CA TYR A 166 6.19 12.64 -11.95
C TYR A 166 6.15 11.26 -12.60
N SER A 167 6.74 11.15 -13.78
CA SER A 167 6.83 9.89 -14.51
C SER A 167 8.19 9.75 -15.16
N TRP A 168 8.79 8.56 -15.04
CA TRP A 168 9.83 8.11 -15.94
C TRP A 168 9.17 7.27 -17.05
N GLY A 169 9.23 7.76 -18.27
CA GLY A 169 8.64 7.06 -19.41
C GLY A 169 7.13 6.83 -19.25
N SER A 170 6.67 5.61 -19.58
CA SER A 170 5.26 5.21 -19.50
C SER A 170 4.84 4.68 -18.12
N SER A 171 5.75 4.60 -17.16
CA SER A 171 5.53 3.97 -15.85
C SER A 171 5.25 5.01 -14.78
N ARG A 172 3.99 5.34 -14.54
CA ARG A 172 3.58 6.31 -13.52
C ARG A 172 2.34 5.85 -12.77
N ILE A 173 2.16 6.42 -11.58
CA ILE A 173 0.89 6.35 -10.86
C ILE A 173 -0.16 7.13 -11.66
N PRO A 174 -1.37 6.61 -11.85
CA PRO A 174 -2.40 7.31 -12.61
C PRO A 174 -2.74 8.68 -12.03
N ASP A 175 -3.09 9.64 -12.90
CA ASP A 175 -3.64 10.91 -12.47
C ASP A 175 -4.96 10.70 -11.74
N MET A 176 -5.29 11.62 -10.81
CA MET A 176 -6.55 11.61 -10.09
C MET A 176 -7.73 11.95 -11.00
N GLY A 177 -8.85 11.25 -10.85
CA GLY A 177 -10.05 11.53 -11.63
C GLY A 177 -11.18 10.53 -11.41
N LYS A 178 -12.31 10.72 -12.13
CA LYS A 178 -13.51 9.87 -12.05
C LYS A 178 -13.57 8.79 -13.12
N ALA A 179 -12.80 8.92 -14.17
CA ALA A 179 -12.81 7.97 -15.29
C ALA A 179 -12.07 6.68 -14.93
N VAL A 180 -12.45 5.58 -15.57
CA VAL A 180 -11.76 4.29 -15.45
C VAL A 180 -10.26 4.46 -15.70
N ASN A 181 -9.44 3.74 -14.96
CA ASN A 181 -7.98 3.83 -14.92
C ASN A 181 -7.41 5.12 -14.34
N LYS A 182 -8.21 6.02 -13.78
CA LYS A 182 -7.74 7.14 -12.97
C LYS A 182 -7.64 6.74 -11.51
N ARG A 183 -6.82 7.45 -10.72
CA ARG A 183 -6.77 7.30 -9.28
C ARG A 183 -8.01 7.92 -8.64
N VAL A 184 -8.62 7.22 -7.69
CA VAL A 184 -9.84 7.67 -7.02
C VAL A 184 -9.58 8.99 -6.26
N ILE A 185 -10.49 9.94 -6.44
CA ILE A 185 -10.47 11.25 -5.77
C ILE A 185 -10.57 11.05 -4.25
N GLY A 186 -9.72 11.75 -3.50
CA GLY A 186 -9.76 11.74 -2.03
C GLY A 186 -9.27 10.44 -1.41
N THR A 187 -8.37 9.75 -2.08
CA THR A 187 -7.67 8.59 -1.53
C THR A 187 -6.17 8.84 -1.51
N ASP A 188 -5.55 8.43 -0.43
CA ASP A 188 -4.12 8.56 -0.21
C ASP A 188 -3.32 7.53 -1.02
N VAL A 189 -2.03 7.79 -1.12
CA VAL A 189 -1.04 6.89 -1.71
C VAL A 189 0.07 6.67 -0.71
N ILE A 190 0.58 5.46 -0.62
CA ILE A 190 1.78 5.14 0.14
C ILE A 190 2.74 4.31 -0.70
N THR A 191 4.02 4.66 -0.66
CA THR A 191 5.10 3.85 -1.23
C THR A 191 6.02 3.43 -0.10
N VAL A 192 6.21 2.13 0.06
CA VAL A 192 7.17 1.54 0.99
C VAL A 192 8.25 0.80 0.23
N ARG A 193 9.47 0.84 0.74
CA ARG A 193 10.61 0.18 0.11
C ARG A 193 11.31 -0.68 1.14
N TYR A 194 11.76 -1.83 0.67
CA TYR A 194 12.50 -2.79 1.48
C TYR A 194 13.41 -3.64 0.61
N LEU A 195 14.43 -4.17 1.24
CA LEU A 195 15.34 -5.12 0.62
C LEU A 195 14.88 -6.55 0.92
N ASP A 196 14.98 -7.44 -0.06
CA ASP A 196 14.85 -8.87 0.16
C ASP A 196 16.19 -9.43 0.67
N PRO A 197 16.28 -9.81 1.94
CA PRO A 197 17.55 -10.25 2.55
C PRO A 197 18.05 -11.59 2.00
N ASP A 198 17.18 -12.38 1.36
CA ASP A 198 17.52 -13.69 0.84
C ASP A 198 18.19 -13.62 -0.54
N ARG A 199 18.14 -12.46 -1.19
CA ARG A 199 18.66 -12.26 -2.56
C ARG A 199 20.05 -11.62 -2.65
N GLY A 200 20.84 -11.67 -1.59
CA GLY A 200 22.20 -11.13 -1.58
C GLY A 200 23.27 -12.21 -1.70
N TRP A 201 24.47 -11.80 -2.08
CA TRP A 201 25.67 -12.63 -2.09
C TRP A 201 26.50 -12.37 -0.85
N ALA A 202 26.78 -13.40 -0.07
CA ALA A 202 27.63 -13.30 1.12
C ALA A 202 29.09 -12.99 0.72
N ILE A 203 29.71 -12.07 1.44
CA ILE A 203 31.10 -11.66 1.22
C ILE A 203 32.02 -12.43 2.17
N GLY A 204 33.06 -13.02 1.61
CA GLY A 204 34.09 -13.71 2.39
C GLY A 204 34.06 -15.24 2.28
N GLY A 205 35.01 -15.91 2.91
CA GLY A 205 35.16 -17.35 2.84
C GLY A 205 35.38 -17.84 1.41
N SER A 206 34.58 -18.88 1.01
CA SER A 206 34.56 -19.38 -0.37
C SER A 206 33.59 -18.62 -1.28
N GLY A 207 32.82 -17.67 -0.73
CA GLY A 207 31.81 -16.87 -1.44
C GLY A 207 32.40 -15.68 -2.21
N THR A 208 31.57 -14.71 -2.45
CA THR A 208 31.92 -13.46 -3.15
C THR A 208 33.08 -12.75 -2.46
N SER A 209 34.06 -12.26 -3.25
CA SER A 209 35.26 -11.59 -2.75
C SER A 209 35.36 -10.15 -3.22
N ILE A 210 35.90 -9.29 -2.38
CA ILE A 210 36.16 -7.88 -2.66
C ILE A 210 37.68 -7.67 -2.78
N THR A 211 38.09 -7.03 -3.86
CA THR A 211 39.48 -6.58 -4.03
C THR A 211 39.52 -5.07 -3.70
N THR A 212 40.44 -4.68 -2.83
CA THR A 212 40.62 -3.26 -2.42
C THR A 212 41.94 -2.73 -2.89
N GLU A 213 42.06 -1.43 -3.01
CA GLU A 213 43.31 -0.72 -3.24
C GLU A 213 44.18 -0.75 -1.96
N PRO A 214 45.42 -1.25 -2.01
CA PRO A 214 46.22 -1.42 -0.80
C PRO A 214 46.49 -0.13 -0.03
N SER A 215 46.63 1.00 -0.76
CA SER A 215 46.98 2.29 -0.17
C SER A 215 45.80 3.01 0.50
N THR A 216 44.59 2.84 -0.03
CA THR A 216 43.39 3.61 0.40
C THR A 216 42.32 2.78 1.05
N GLY A 217 42.33 1.45 0.86
CA GLY A 217 41.23 0.57 1.25
C GLY A 217 39.98 0.72 0.38
N ALA A 218 40.05 1.53 -0.69
CA ALA A 218 38.91 1.71 -1.60
C ALA A 218 38.63 0.43 -2.39
N VAL A 219 37.35 0.11 -2.59
CA VAL A 219 36.94 -1.03 -3.39
C VAL A 219 37.40 -0.89 -4.83
N LYS A 220 38.11 -1.88 -5.36
CA LYS A 220 38.61 -1.92 -6.74
C LYS A 220 37.67 -2.73 -7.63
N SER A 221 37.37 -3.98 -7.26
CA SER A 221 36.41 -4.87 -7.94
C SER A 221 35.80 -5.85 -6.97
N ILE A 222 34.73 -6.49 -7.40
CA ILE A 222 34.03 -7.55 -6.64
C ILE A 222 33.87 -8.74 -7.56
N THR A 223 34.27 -9.92 -7.09
CA THR A 223 34.11 -11.19 -7.84
C THR A 223 32.96 -11.97 -7.22
N LEU A 224 31.87 -12.12 -7.95
CA LEU A 224 30.73 -12.92 -7.54
C LEU A 224 31.05 -14.40 -7.55
N ARG A 225 30.83 -15.06 -6.43
CA ARG A 225 30.92 -16.53 -6.26
C ARG A 225 29.72 -16.98 -5.43
N PRO A 226 28.57 -17.24 -6.09
CA PRO A 226 27.37 -17.63 -5.38
C PRO A 226 27.55 -18.90 -4.56
N LEU A 227 27.13 -18.88 -3.32
CA LEU A 227 27.00 -20.04 -2.46
C LEU A 227 25.68 -20.77 -2.73
N PRO A 228 25.52 -22.04 -2.28
CA PRO A 228 24.24 -22.73 -2.39
C PRO A 228 23.08 -21.93 -1.80
N GLY A 229 22.02 -21.70 -2.58
CA GLY A 229 20.87 -20.91 -2.19
C GLY A 229 20.96 -19.41 -2.54
N GLU A 230 22.11 -18.90 -2.97
CA GLU A 230 22.27 -17.53 -3.45
C GLU A 230 21.89 -17.39 -4.94
N PRO A 231 21.51 -16.17 -5.38
CA PRO A 231 21.20 -15.93 -6.79
C PRO A 231 22.39 -16.28 -7.72
N PRO A 232 22.13 -16.85 -8.91
CA PRO A 232 23.18 -17.07 -9.88
C PRO A 232 23.79 -15.75 -10.37
N VAL A 233 25.03 -15.76 -10.85
CA VAL A 233 25.71 -14.55 -11.37
C VAL A 233 24.91 -13.89 -12.49
N THR A 234 24.15 -14.67 -13.26
CA THR A 234 23.30 -14.17 -14.35
C THR A 234 22.17 -13.26 -13.89
N ASP A 235 21.74 -13.36 -12.63
CA ASP A 235 20.72 -12.48 -12.05
C ASP A 235 21.24 -11.08 -11.74
N TYR A 236 22.56 -10.87 -11.85
CA TYR A 236 23.13 -9.55 -11.74
C TYR A 236 23.08 -8.84 -13.09
N ALA A 237 22.31 -7.76 -13.17
CA ALA A 237 22.44 -6.81 -14.25
C ALA A 237 23.31 -5.63 -13.82
N ASN A 238 23.88 -4.90 -14.80
CA ASN A 238 24.57 -3.64 -14.52
C ASN A 238 23.62 -2.70 -13.79
N GLY A 239 24.10 -2.07 -12.72
CA GLY A 239 23.23 -1.18 -11.95
C GLY A 239 23.76 -0.88 -10.56
N THR A 240 22.89 -0.29 -9.75
CA THR A 240 23.21 0.04 -8.36
C THR A 240 23.21 -1.21 -7.49
N VAL A 241 24.26 -1.32 -6.69
CA VAL A 241 24.41 -2.35 -5.66
C VAL A 241 24.49 -1.72 -4.29
N MET A 242 24.10 -2.49 -3.29
CA MET A 242 24.30 -2.16 -1.89
C MET A 242 25.21 -3.22 -1.26
N LEU A 243 26.33 -2.76 -0.72
CA LEU A 243 27.14 -3.54 0.20
C LEU A 243 26.72 -3.18 1.62
N ALA A 244 26.17 -4.13 2.33
CA ALA A 244 25.65 -3.90 3.67
C ALA A 244 26.17 -4.95 4.66
N ASP A 245 26.33 -4.51 5.90
CA ASP A 245 26.58 -5.34 7.06
C ASP A 245 25.75 -4.84 8.25
N CYS A 246 25.93 -5.43 9.44
CA CYS A 246 25.18 -5.01 10.62
C CYS A 246 25.60 -3.62 11.18
N SER A 247 26.63 -2.98 10.61
CA SER A 247 27.10 -1.68 11.07
C SER A 247 26.78 -0.53 10.10
N GLY A 248 26.48 -0.83 8.85
CA GLY A 248 26.16 0.18 7.85
C GLY A 248 25.96 -0.39 6.45
N ALA A 249 25.63 0.51 5.52
CA ALA A 249 25.44 0.16 4.12
C ALA A 249 26.08 1.22 3.20
N GLN A 250 26.58 0.77 2.08
CA GLN A 250 27.17 1.61 1.03
C GLN A 250 26.51 1.25 -0.31
N VAL A 251 26.08 2.26 -1.04
CA VAL A 251 25.33 2.13 -2.29
C VAL A 251 26.17 2.73 -3.43
N PHE A 252 26.48 1.94 -4.45
CA PHE A 252 27.31 2.35 -5.58
C PHE A 252 26.94 1.63 -6.87
N HIS A 253 27.37 2.13 -8.01
CA HIS A 253 27.02 1.57 -9.31
C HIS A 253 28.15 0.73 -9.89
N MET A 254 27.84 -0.50 -10.34
CA MET A 254 28.82 -1.41 -10.93
C MET A 254 28.32 -2.00 -12.25
N GLY A 255 29.24 -2.18 -13.19
CA GLY A 255 29.07 -3.01 -14.37
C GLY A 255 29.53 -4.44 -14.11
N ARG A 256 29.21 -5.39 -15.00
CA ARG A 256 29.58 -6.81 -14.91
C ARG A 256 30.22 -7.33 -16.19
N SER A 257 31.28 -8.15 -16.04
CA SER A 257 31.82 -9.02 -17.08
C SER A 257 32.09 -10.39 -16.49
N GLY A 258 31.40 -11.41 -16.99
CA GLY A 258 31.46 -12.72 -16.36
C GLY A 258 31.01 -12.66 -14.90
N SER A 259 31.86 -13.06 -13.97
CA SER A 259 31.64 -12.97 -12.53
C SER A 259 32.26 -11.71 -11.88
N GLU A 260 32.98 -10.90 -12.62
CA GLU A 260 33.63 -9.71 -12.08
C GLU A 260 32.76 -8.46 -12.26
N LEU A 261 32.68 -7.67 -11.18
CA LEU A 261 32.03 -6.39 -11.13
C LEU A 261 33.07 -5.28 -11.03
N TRP A 262 32.89 -4.20 -11.81
CA TRP A 262 33.78 -3.03 -11.81
C TRP A 262 32.99 -1.73 -11.72
N PHE A 263 33.64 -0.68 -11.23
CA PHE A 263 33.02 0.64 -11.16
C PHE A 263 32.83 1.26 -12.53
N THR A 264 31.68 1.86 -12.73
CA THR A 264 31.34 2.65 -13.92
C THR A 264 31.45 4.13 -13.63
N GLY A 265 31.40 4.98 -14.66
CA GLY A 265 31.33 6.45 -14.51
C GLY A 265 30.10 6.98 -13.81
N ALA A 266 29.16 6.09 -13.47
CA ALA A 266 27.95 6.38 -12.70
C ALA A 266 28.18 6.46 -11.17
N THR A 267 29.42 6.28 -10.71
CA THR A 267 29.80 6.37 -9.29
C THR A 267 30.58 7.66 -9.03
N PHE A 268 30.22 8.40 -7.98
CA PHE A 268 30.93 9.65 -7.59
C PHE A 268 32.37 9.38 -7.12
N ALA A 269 32.52 8.40 -6.23
CA ALA A 269 33.75 7.95 -5.67
C ALA A 269 33.70 6.47 -5.34
N ARG A 270 34.82 5.80 -5.23
CA ARG A 270 34.88 4.41 -4.79
C ARG A 270 34.72 4.34 -3.27
N PRO A 271 33.79 3.49 -2.77
CA PRO A 271 33.60 3.34 -1.34
C PRO A 271 34.85 2.76 -0.68
N VAL A 272 35.15 3.22 0.52
CA VAL A 272 36.23 2.69 1.36
C VAL A 272 35.60 1.76 2.38
N LEU A 273 36.09 0.52 2.47
CA LEU A 273 35.53 -0.45 3.40
C LEU A 273 35.96 -0.18 4.83
N ALA A 274 35.07 -0.39 5.77
CA ALA A 274 35.45 -0.52 7.17
C ALA A 274 36.41 -1.72 7.35
N ARG A 275 37.36 -1.59 8.27
CA ARG A 275 38.37 -2.65 8.49
C ARG A 275 37.78 -4.00 8.94
N SER A 276 36.62 -3.99 9.57
CA SER A 276 35.88 -5.19 9.95
C SER A 276 34.41 -5.00 9.62
N MET A 277 33.88 -5.87 8.78
CA MET A 277 32.45 -5.95 8.47
C MET A 277 31.85 -7.19 9.13
N SER A 278 30.65 -7.07 9.69
CA SER A 278 29.95 -8.18 10.31
C SER A 278 28.92 -8.77 9.35
N ALA A 279 29.13 -10.04 8.96
CA ALA A 279 28.28 -10.76 8.01
C ALA A 279 27.90 -9.97 6.74
N PRO A 280 28.88 -9.41 6.00
CA PRO A 280 28.59 -8.55 4.88
C PRO A 280 27.93 -9.31 3.73
N LYS A 281 26.95 -8.66 3.09
CA LYS A 281 26.32 -9.11 1.85
C LYS A 281 26.29 -8.02 0.80
N LEU A 282 26.38 -8.42 -0.45
CA LEU A 282 26.20 -7.57 -1.61
C LEU A 282 24.80 -7.83 -2.19
N PHE A 283 24.07 -6.78 -2.49
CA PHE A 283 22.73 -6.84 -3.09
C PHE A 283 22.70 -6.04 -4.38
N ASN A 284 22.01 -6.57 -5.39
CA ASN A 284 21.69 -5.81 -6.58
C ASN A 284 20.30 -5.15 -6.39
N PHE A 285 20.19 -3.84 -6.52
CA PHE A 285 18.91 -3.14 -6.35
C PHE A 285 17.87 -3.62 -7.37
N GLY A 286 18.28 -3.82 -8.61
CA GLY A 286 17.35 -4.29 -9.64
C GLY A 286 16.63 -5.59 -9.32
N SER A 287 17.24 -6.49 -8.55
CA SER A 287 16.68 -7.80 -8.22
C SER A 287 16.25 -7.98 -6.76
N SER A 288 16.82 -7.19 -5.86
CA SER A 288 16.66 -7.40 -4.41
C SER A 288 15.88 -6.29 -3.72
N PHE A 289 15.77 -5.12 -4.35
CA PHE A 289 15.07 -3.98 -3.78
C PHE A 289 13.66 -3.89 -4.35
N HIS A 290 12.68 -3.76 -3.48
CA HIS A 290 11.27 -3.68 -3.85
C HIS A 290 10.70 -2.31 -3.45
N ALA A 291 10.08 -1.63 -4.39
CA ALA A 291 9.23 -0.47 -4.13
C ALA A 291 7.77 -0.90 -4.31
N VAL A 292 7.01 -0.87 -3.23
CA VAL A 292 5.59 -1.26 -3.24
C VAL A 292 4.73 -0.04 -3.00
N THR A 293 3.88 0.27 -3.96
CA THR A 293 2.96 1.42 -3.89
C THR A 293 1.52 0.94 -3.82
N TYR A 294 0.79 1.43 -2.83
CA TYR A 294 -0.64 1.21 -2.66
C TYR A 294 -1.42 2.48 -3.02
N TYR A 295 -2.45 2.34 -3.83
CA TYR A 295 -3.39 3.39 -4.20
C TYR A 295 -4.73 2.80 -4.63
N VAL A 296 -5.75 3.64 -4.79
CA VAL A 296 -7.06 3.21 -5.26
C VAL A 296 -7.27 3.68 -6.69
N LYS A 297 -7.68 2.77 -7.58
CA LYS A 297 -7.93 3.03 -9.01
C LYS A 297 -9.42 2.90 -9.31
N VAL A 298 -9.95 3.79 -10.13
CA VAL A 298 -11.32 3.68 -10.66
C VAL A 298 -11.37 2.54 -11.67
N VAL A 299 -12.25 1.58 -11.45
CA VAL A 299 -12.47 0.42 -12.33
C VAL A 299 -13.94 0.33 -12.73
N ASP A 300 -14.20 -0.29 -13.88
CA ASP A 300 -15.56 -0.60 -14.34
C ASP A 300 -16.13 -1.76 -13.50
N ASN A 301 -17.33 -1.60 -12.98
CA ASN A 301 -18.03 -2.64 -12.22
C ASN A 301 -18.93 -3.54 -13.10
N GLY A 302 -18.88 -3.39 -14.41
CA GLY A 302 -19.61 -4.23 -15.37
C GLY A 302 -21.07 -3.84 -15.60
N ASN A 303 -21.60 -2.85 -14.87
CA ASN A 303 -23.01 -2.41 -14.96
C ASN A 303 -23.15 -0.97 -15.47
N GLY A 304 -22.16 -0.47 -16.20
CA GLY A 304 -22.08 0.94 -16.57
C GLY A 304 -21.80 1.87 -15.37
N GLN A 305 -21.44 1.31 -14.24
CA GLN A 305 -21.05 2.00 -13.02
C GLN A 305 -19.56 1.78 -12.74
N THR A 306 -18.97 2.71 -12.03
CA THR A 306 -17.58 2.62 -11.60
C THR A 306 -17.49 2.36 -10.10
N THR A 307 -16.40 1.72 -9.67
CA THR A 307 -16.04 1.51 -8.27
C THR A 307 -14.54 1.74 -8.07
N GLY A 308 -14.11 1.92 -6.84
CA GLY A 308 -12.69 1.95 -6.51
C GLY A 308 -12.12 0.55 -6.31
N ALA A 309 -10.92 0.30 -6.81
CA ALA A 309 -10.18 -0.92 -6.54
C ALA A 309 -8.84 -0.60 -5.87
N LEU A 310 -8.55 -1.28 -4.76
CA LEU A 310 -7.23 -1.23 -4.15
C LEU A 310 -6.22 -1.89 -5.07
N VAL A 311 -5.21 -1.14 -5.48
CA VAL A 311 -4.13 -1.60 -6.34
C VAL A 311 -2.84 -1.66 -5.54
N ARG A 312 -2.13 -2.76 -5.68
CA ARG A 312 -0.76 -2.95 -5.26
C ARG A 312 0.14 -2.91 -6.48
N ARG A 313 1.01 -1.93 -6.53
CA ARG A 313 2.03 -1.83 -7.58
C ARG A 313 3.38 -2.21 -7.00
N VAL A 314 4.10 -3.09 -7.69
CA VAL A 314 5.47 -3.46 -7.34
C VAL A 314 6.39 -3.03 -8.45
N ASP A 315 7.34 -2.18 -8.13
CA ASP A 315 8.45 -1.79 -8.98
C ASP A 315 9.73 -2.44 -8.43
N GLY A 316 10.61 -2.91 -9.32
CA GLY A 316 11.80 -3.65 -8.94
C GLY A 316 11.62 -5.17 -8.89
N GLY A 317 12.73 -5.89 -8.74
CA GLY A 317 12.80 -7.35 -8.75
C GLY A 317 13.27 -7.95 -10.09
N PRO A 318 13.58 -9.25 -10.13
CA PRO A 318 14.30 -9.89 -11.24
C PRO A 318 13.57 -9.90 -12.58
N LYS A 319 12.27 -9.66 -12.59
CA LYS A 319 11.44 -9.69 -13.81
C LYS A 319 11.43 -8.37 -14.60
N TYR A 320 12.08 -7.31 -14.10
CA TYR A 320 11.90 -5.95 -14.64
C TYR A 320 13.10 -5.44 -15.44
N MET A 321 14.07 -6.28 -15.72
CA MET A 321 15.29 -5.92 -16.46
C MET A 321 15.17 -6.06 -17.98
N ASP A 322 13.97 -6.24 -18.52
CA ASP A 322 13.79 -6.29 -19.96
C ASP A 322 13.92 -4.90 -20.60
N TRP A 323 14.66 -4.86 -21.66
CA TRP A 323 15.06 -3.74 -22.53
C TRP A 323 13.89 -2.87 -23.06
N GLY A 324 12.99 -2.42 -22.25
CA GLY A 324 11.82 -1.69 -22.76
C GLY A 324 11.14 -0.76 -21.80
N GLY A 325 11.66 -0.55 -20.63
CA GLY A 325 11.11 0.44 -19.72
C GLY A 325 10.63 -0.12 -18.39
N TRP A 326 10.72 0.75 -17.44
CA TRP A 326 10.30 0.69 -16.06
C TRP A 326 8.80 0.35 -15.95
N ARG A 327 8.44 -0.91 -16.01
CA ARG A 327 7.04 -1.34 -15.86
C ARG A 327 6.87 -2.03 -14.54
N GLY A 328 6.32 -1.32 -13.55
CA GLY A 328 5.81 -1.94 -12.36
C GLY A 328 4.66 -2.90 -12.69
N THR A 329 4.49 -3.96 -11.89
CA THR A 329 3.32 -4.84 -11.98
C THR A 329 2.24 -4.29 -11.07
N GLU A 330 1.07 -4.04 -11.64
CA GLU A 330 -0.13 -3.69 -10.89
C GLU A 330 -0.97 -4.95 -10.64
N GLU A 331 -1.34 -5.15 -9.40
CA GLU A 331 -2.25 -6.19 -8.95
C GLU A 331 -3.48 -5.52 -8.34
N GLU A 332 -4.64 -5.78 -8.92
CA GLU A 332 -5.92 -5.39 -8.32
C GLU A 332 -6.23 -6.37 -7.19
N LEU A 333 -6.33 -5.87 -5.96
CA LEU A 333 -6.52 -6.72 -4.78
C LEU A 333 -7.98 -6.85 -4.39
N VAL A 334 -8.67 -5.73 -4.24
CA VAL A 334 -10.04 -5.67 -3.73
C VAL A 334 -10.80 -4.54 -4.43
N ARG A 335 -12.04 -4.80 -4.80
CA ARG A 335 -12.99 -3.79 -5.30
C ARG A 335 -13.86 -3.23 -4.19
N GLY A 336 -14.47 -2.09 -4.45
CA GLY A 336 -15.36 -1.41 -3.50
C GLY A 336 -14.64 -0.46 -2.55
N ILE A 337 -13.36 -0.17 -2.75
CA ILE A 337 -12.63 0.78 -1.90
C ILE A 337 -12.96 2.21 -2.33
N GLU A 338 -13.70 2.94 -1.50
CA GLU A 338 -14.03 4.36 -1.75
C GLU A 338 -13.07 5.32 -1.06
N ARG A 339 -12.57 4.95 0.11
CA ARG A 339 -11.61 5.75 0.88
C ARG A 339 -10.44 4.90 1.30
N LEU A 340 -9.26 5.50 1.22
CA LEU A 340 -8.01 4.97 1.75
C LEU A 340 -7.25 6.16 2.31
N ASP A 341 -7.03 6.19 3.61
CA ASP A 341 -6.30 7.25 4.28
C ASP A 341 -5.27 6.64 5.23
N PHE A 342 -4.09 7.26 5.31
CA PHE A 342 -3.00 6.82 6.17
C PHE A 342 -2.69 7.87 7.26
N ARG A 343 -2.34 7.38 8.44
CA ARG A 343 -1.75 8.18 9.51
C ARG A 343 -0.45 7.54 9.94
N TYR A 344 0.53 8.34 10.24
CA TYR A 344 1.89 7.90 10.53
C TYR A 344 2.21 8.15 12.00
N GLY A 345 2.46 7.08 12.75
CA GLY A 345 2.87 7.13 14.14
C GLY A 345 4.37 7.45 14.23
N ILE A 346 4.68 8.67 14.64
CA ILE A 346 6.06 9.11 14.88
C ILE A 346 6.32 9.03 16.36
N GLN A 347 7.37 8.32 16.75
CA GLN A 347 7.84 8.25 18.11
C GLN A 347 8.82 9.40 18.38
N ASP A 348 8.51 10.22 19.38
CA ASP A 348 9.42 11.26 19.88
C ASP A 348 10.47 10.68 20.85
N ALA A 349 11.37 11.55 21.32
CA ALA A 349 12.45 11.14 22.23
C ALA A 349 11.96 10.63 23.58
N GLU A 350 10.76 11.02 24.00
CA GLU A 350 10.10 10.59 25.23
C GLU A 350 9.37 9.24 25.05
N GLY A 351 9.43 8.64 23.86
CA GLY A 351 8.75 7.40 23.53
C GLY A 351 7.25 7.56 23.21
N LYS A 352 6.74 8.79 23.15
CA LYS A 352 5.34 9.07 22.84
C LYS A 352 5.09 9.02 21.34
N VAL A 353 4.13 8.20 20.93
CA VAL A 353 3.72 8.10 19.52
C VAL A 353 2.60 9.10 19.22
N ARG A 354 2.79 9.88 18.17
CA ARG A 354 1.77 10.77 17.61
C ARG A 354 1.43 10.38 16.18
N TYR A 355 0.13 10.23 15.91
CA TYR A 355 -0.36 9.92 14.56
C TYR A 355 -0.62 11.21 13.78
N VAL A 356 0.12 11.39 12.71
CA VAL A 356 0.13 12.61 11.89
C VAL A 356 -0.09 12.30 10.41
N THR A 357 -0.37 13.33 9.60
CA THR A 357 -0.53 13.22 8.16
C THR A 357 0.82 13.14 7.43
N ALA A 358 0.82 12.70 6.18
CA ALA A 358 2.02 12.70 5.33
C ALA A 358 2.62 14.12 5.19
N GLU A 359 1.78 15.16 5.11
CA GLU A 359 2.23 16.54 5.06
C GLU A 359 3.08 16.93 6.29
N VAL A 360 2.63 16.51 7.48
CA VAL A 360 3.34 16.81 8.73
C VAL A 360 4.65 16.03 8.83
N VAL A 361 4.64 14.75 8.44
CA VAL A 361 5.87 13.92 8.39
C VAL A 361 6.89 14.54 7.44
N ASP A 362 6.46 14.91 6.26
CA ASP A 362 7.33 15.43 5.22
C ASP A 362 7.88 16.83 5.56
N ALA A 363 7.05 17.69 6.14
CA ALA A 363 7.43 19.05 6.50
C ALA A 363 8.23 19.15 7.81
N GLY A 364 8.27 18.12 8.63
CA GLY A 364 8.96 18.11 9.92
C GLY A 364 8.41 19.15 10.93
N LYS A 365 7.17 19.59 10.78
CA LYS A 365 6.61 20.66 11.62
C LYS A 365 6.50 20.25 13.09
N GLY A 366 7.26 20.93 13.94
CA GLY A 366 7.21 20.78 15.41
C GLY A 366 7.86 19.48 15.92
N ILE A 367 8.58 18.75 15.07
CA ILE A 367 9.32 17.54 15.42
C ILE A 367 10.69 17.62 14.74
N SER A 368 11.77 17.42 15.48
CA SER A 368 13.11 17.41 14.94
C SER A 368 13.42 16.09 14.21
N CYS A 369 14.25 16.19 13.18
CA CYS A 369 14.72 15.01 12.46
C CYS A 369 15.49 14.04 13.38
N PRO A 370 15.45 12.72 13.07
CA PRO A 370 16.31 11.75 13.72
C PRO A 370 17.79 12.12 13.56
N PRO A 371 18.65 11.75 14.51
CA PRO A 371 20.08 11.97 14.39
C PRO A 371 20.68 11.18 13.22
N GLY A 372 21.82 11.62 12.72
CA GLY A 372 22.52 10.97 11.60
C GLY A 372 21.96 11.32 10.22
N GLU A 373 20.90 12.16 10.13
CA GLU A 373 20.54 12.78 8.87
C GLU A 373 21.56 13.87 8.53
N PRO A 374 22.31 13.76 7.44
CA PRO A 374 23.31 14.75 7.10
C PRO A 374 22.65 16.06 6.67
N ASN A 375 23.25 17.15 7.07
CA ASN A 375 23.01 18.46 6.50
C ASN A 375 23.49 18.46 5.02
N PRO A 376 22.70 18.87 4.04
CA PRO A 376 21.53 19.74 4.06
C PRO A 376 20.17 19.05 3.87
N ILE A 377 20.06 17.76 4.03
CA ILE A 377 18.82 16.99 3.78
C ILE A 377 17.85 17.09 4.99
N THR A 378 18.11 18.03 5.88
CA THR A 378 17.52 18.13 7.20
C THR A 378 16.09 18.65 7.24
N THR A 379 15.51 19.08 6.14
CA THR A 379 14.23 19.82 6.22
C THR A 379 13.05 19.14 5.57
N ALA A 380 13.23 18.45 4.47
CA ALA A 380 12.10 17.80 3.78
C ALA A 380 12.24 16.27 3.86
N GLY A 381 11.25 15.63 4.49
CA GLY A 381 11.09 14.18 4.50
C GLY A 381 11.97 13.42 5.49
N CYS A 382 12.69 14.08 6.40
CA CYS A 382 13.55 13.40 7.38
C CYS A 382 12.79 12.51 8.35
N LEU A 383 11.56 12.87 8.71
CA LEU A 383 10.76 12.12 9.67
C LEU A 383 10.23 10.79 9.13
N TRP A 384 10.35 10.51 7.85
CA TRP A 384 9.99 9.21 7.30
C TRP A 384 10.80 8.06 7.93
N ARG A 385 12.00 8.32 8.43
CA ARG A 385 12.76 7.36 9.23
C ARG A 385 12.16 7.11 10.61
N ALA A 386 11.49 8.11 11.17
CA ALA A 386 10.94 8.05 12.53
C ALA A 386 9.53 7.44 12.61
N VAL A 387 9.00 6.96 11.50
CA VAL A 387 7.69 6.29 11.48
C VAL A 387 7.82 4.90 12.07
N SER A 388 7.22 4.71 13.25
CA SER A 388 7.20 3.44 13.98
C SER A 388 5.97 2.61 13.68
N SER A 389 4.89 3.24 13.26
CA SER A 389 3.63 2.56 12.93
C SER A 389 2.85 3.33 11.87
N ILE A 390 2.00 2.62 11.15
CA ILE A 390 1.14 3.18 10.11
C ILE A 390 -0.30 2.77 10.43
N GLU A 391 -1.16 3.76 10.63
CA GLU A 391 -2.60 3.53 10.73
C GLU A 391 -3.20 3.57 9.33
N VAL A 392 -3.91 2.51 8.97
CA VAL A 392 -4.59 2.34 7.69
C VAL A 392 -6.08 2.47 7.93
N ASN A 393 -6.73 3.39 7.24
CA ASN A 393 -8.17 3.63 7.32
C ASN A 393 -8.81 3.45 5.95
N LEU A 394 -9.80 2.58 5.87
CA LEU A 394 -10.52 2.25 4.65
C LEU A 394 -12.01 2.47 4.81
N VAL A 395 -12.68 2.91 3.75
CA VAL A 395 -14.12 2.73 3.57
C VAL A 395 -14.32 1.78 2.41
N VAL A 396 -14.97 0.64 2.71
CA VAL A 396 -15.33 -0.36 1.71
C VAL A 396 -16.83 -0.27 1.45
N SER A 397 -17.22 -0.22 0.19
CA SER A 397 -18.61 -0.22 -0.27
C SER A 397 -19.01 -1.54 -0.90
N GLY A 398 -20.29 -1.87 -0.83
CA GLY A 398 -20.87 -2.95 -1.60
C GLY A 398 -20.70 -2.72 -3.09
N GLN A 399 -20.73 -3.78 -3.89
CA GLN A 399 -20.57 -3.67 -5.34
C GLN A 399 -21.90 -3.57 -6.10
N ASN A 400 -23.00 -3.82 -5.41
CA ASN A 400 -24.33 -3.71 -6.00
C ASN A 400 -25.18 -2.70 -5.22
N PRO A 401 -25.83 -1.74 -5.91
CA PRO A 401 -26.74 -0.80 -5.28
C PRO A 401 -27.91 -1.51 -4.58
N LEU A 402 -28.26 -1.05 -3.39
CA LEU A 402 -29.40 -1.55 -2.61
C LEU A 402 -30.42 -0.42 -2.46
N TYR A 403 -31.26 -0.27 -3.45
CA TYR A 403 -32.30 0.78 -3.49
C TYR A 403 -33.41 0.60 -2.44
N THR A 404 -33.44 -0.55 -1.77
CA THR A 404 -34.42 -0.87 -0.72
C THR A 404 -33.97 -0.44 0.67
N LEU A 405 -32.75 0.06 0.83
CA LEU A 405 -32.23 0.51 2.12
C LEU A 405 -32.79 1.87 2.50
N ALA A 406 -33.15 2.02 3.76
CA ALA A 406 -33.50 3.32 4.33
C ALA A 406 -32.27 4.22 4.43
N PRO A 407 -32.42 5.56 4.41
CA PRO A 407 -31.30 6.49 4.54
C PRO A 407 -30.40 6.26 5.76
N GLY A 408 -30.99 5.79 6.88
CA GLY A 408 -30.23 5.43 8.09
C GLY A 408 -29.33 4.20 7.93
N GLU A 409 -29.70 3.26 7.07
CA GLU A 409 -28.92 2.05 6.78
C GLU A 409 -27.75 2.32 5.85
N LEU A 410 -27.82 3.40 5.06
CA LEU A 410 -26.75 3.89 4.20
C LEU A 410 -25.70 4.71 4.97
N ALA A 411 -26.03 5.12 6.20
CA ALA A 411 -25.12 5.90 7.04
C ALA A 411 -23.96 5.03 7.55
N TYR A 412 -22.77 5.62 7.59
CA TYR A 412 -21.56 4.95 8.06
C TYR A 412 -20.70 5.90 8.90
N THR A 413 -19.77 5.33 9.64
CA THR A 413 -18.74 6.08 10.38
C THR A 413 -17.49 6.21 9.53
N TYR A 414 -16.74 7.29 9.72
CA TYR A 414 -15.38 7.43 9.23
C TYR A 414 -14.58 8.38 10.12
N GLY A 415 -13.70 7.81 10.94
CA GLY A 415 -12.95 8.54 11.95
C GLY A 415 -12.08 9.65 11.39
N ILE A 416 -11.51 9.46 10.20
CA ILE A 416 -10.67 10.45 9.51
C ILE A 416 -11.45 11.75 9.19
N ASP A 417 -12.73 11.62 8.87
CA ASP A 417 -13.62 12.79 8.64
C ASP A 417 -14.19 13.38 9.94
N GLY A 418 -13.80 12.84 11.12
CA GLY A 418 -14.36 13.21 12.41
C GLY A 418 -15.79 12.69 12.62
N LYS A 419 -16.22 11.67 11.85
CA LYS A 419 -17.55 11.07 11.91
C LYS A 419 -17.53 9.79 12.73
N THR A 420 -17.68 9.94 14.05
CA THR A 420 -17.70 8.81 15.02
C THR A 420 -19.09 8.19 15.20
N THR A 421 -20.13 8.81 14.67
CA THR A 421 -21.49 8.28 14.63
C THR A 421 -21.92 8.08 13.18
N PRO A 422 -22.83 7.09 12.91
CA PRO A 422 -23.32 6.86 11.55
C PRO A 422 -23.85 8.15 10.91
N THR A 423 -23.27 8.52 9.80
CA THR A 423 -23.53 9.78 9.09
C THR A 423 -23.86 9.47 7.63
N ALA A 424 -24.82 10.19 7.06
CA ALA A 424 -25.24 10.00 5.67
C ALA A 424 -24.05 10.24 4.70
N PRO A 425 -23.94 9.46 3.59
CA PRO A 425 -22.83 9.58 2.63
C PRO A 425 -22.59 11.01 2.13
N SER A 426 -23.66 11.79 1.93
CA SER A 426 -23.60 13.18 1.47
C SER A 426 -23.05 14.18 2.51
N LYS A 427 -22.84 13.76 3.76
CA LYS A 427 -22.32 14.60 4.86
C LYS A 427 -20.86 14.31 5.22
N HIS A 428 -20.23 13.39 4.54
CA HIS A 428 -18.79 13.15 4.66
C HIS A 428 -17.99 14.22 3.91
N LYS A 429 -16.71 14.37 4.29
CA LYS A 429 -15.80 15.35 3.67
C LYS A 429 -15.62 15.11 2.17
N ILE A 430 -15.54 13.84 1.79
CA ILE A 430 -15.51 13.40 0.39
C ILE A 430 -16.73 12.51 0.18
N LYS A 431 -17.57 12.89 -0.77
CA LYS A 431 -18.84 12.22 -1.06
C LYS A 431 -18.63 11.18 -2.16
N PRO A 432 -19.41 10.10 -2.19
CA PRO A 432 -19.38 9.16 -3.32
C PRO A 432 -19.61 9.84 -4.67
N SER A 433 -20.48 10.85 -4.73
CA SER A 433 -20.75 11.64 -5.93
C SER A 433 -19.54 12.47 -6.41
N ASP A 434 -18.66 12.90 -5.48
CA ASP A 434 -17.40 13.57 -5.83
C ASP A 434 -16.45 12.62 -6.57
N GLN A 435 -16.56 11.33 -6.28
CA GLN A 435 -15.75 10.25 -6.87
C GLN A 435 -16.39 9.63 -8.13
N GLY A 436 -17.68 9.92 -8.38
CA GLY A 436 -18.45 9.31 -9.45
C GLY A 436 -19.06 7.95 -9.08
N PHE A 437 -19.14 7.64 -7.79
CA PHE A 437 -19.67 6.38 -7.27
C PHE A 437 -21.14 6.46 -6.88
N PRO A 438 -21.89 5.34 -6.94
CA PRO A 438 -23.31 5.31 -6.55
C PRO A 438 -23.50 5.57 -5.05
N GLU A 439 -24.57 6.30 -4.70
CA GLU A 439 -24.89 6.57 -3.29
C GLU A 439 -25.58 5.39 -2.55
N PRO A 440 -26.52 4.63 -3.16
CA PRO A 440 -27.27 3.58 -2.44
C PRO A 440 -26.45 2.30 -2.24
N MET A 441 -25.30 2.43 -1.57
CA MET A 441 -24.39 1.34 -1.25
C MET A 441 -24.22 1.19 0.25
N LEU A 442 -24.14 -0.07 0.73
CA LEU A 442 -23.65 -0.34 2.09
C LEU A 442 -22.18 0.02 2.18
N ARG A 443 -21.81 0.72 3.26
CA ARG A 443 -20.43 1.14 3.53
C ARG A 443 -19.99 0.74 4.92
N ARG A 444 -18.72 0.33 5.05
CA ARG A 444 -18.12 0.02 6.35
C ARG A 444 -16.70 0.57 6.41
N GLU A 445 -16.38 1.11 7.57
CA GLU A 445 -15.03 1.53 7.94
C GLU A 445 -14.22 0.33 8.43
N PHE A 446 -12.96 0.28 8.04
CA PHE A 446 -11.94 -0.65 8.55
C PHE A 446 -10.72 0.16 8.94
N THR A 447 -10.25 -0.05 10.16
CA THR A 447 -9.05 0.59 10.68
C THR A 447 -8.09 -0.46 11.21
N ALA A 448 -6.81 -0.30 10.92
CA ALA A 448 -5.76 -1.13 11.47
C ALA A 448 -4.48 -0.33 11.69
N VAL A 449 -3.77 -0.67 12.75
CA VAL A 449 -2.44 -0.13 13.02
C VAL A 449 -1.41 -1.21 12.70
N VAL A 450 -0.44 -0.85 11.86
CA VAL A 450 0.64 -1.72 11.42
C VAL A 450 1.95 -1.19 11.99
N ALA A 451 2.62 -1.99 12.81
CA ALA A 451 3.96 -1.65 13.30
C ALA A 451 4.99 -1.85 12.18
N VAL A 452 5.87 -0.88 12.00
CA VAL A 452 7.03 -0.99 11.10
C VAL A 452 8.10 -1.80 11.83
N ARG A 453 8.32 -3.04 11.41
CA ARG A 453 9.21 -3.99 12.12
C ARG A 453 10.68 -3.56 12.12
N ASN A 454 11.07 -2.79 11.12
CA ASN A 454 12.45 -2.32 10.96
C ASN A 454 12.67 -0.94 11.61
N PHE A 455 11.72 -0.49 12.39
CA PHE A 455 11.91 0.65 13.27
C PHE A 455 12.70 0.17 14.50
N ASN A 456 13.82 0.82 14.76
CA ASN A 456 14.63 0.60 15.93
C ASN A 456 14.71 1.92 16.68
N PRO A 457 14.12 2.00 17.89
CA PRO A 457 14.06 3.21 18.70
C PRO A 457 15.43 3.68 19.20
#